data_fa8a82a7d7d803351507e5a3c6bbe437
#
_entry.id   fa8a82a7d7d803351507e5a3c6bbe437
#
_cell.length_a   1.000
_cell.length_b   1.000
_cell.length_c   1.000
_cell.angle_alpha   90.00
_cell.angle_beta   90.00
_cell.angle_gamma   90.00
#
_symmetry.space_group_name_H-M   'P 1'
#
loop_
_entity.id
_entity.type
_entity.pdbx_description
1 polymer ?
#
loop_
_entity_poly.entity_id
_entity_poly.type
_entity_poly.pdbx_seq_one_letter_code
_entity_poly.pdbx_strand_id
1 'polypeptide(L)'
;MSEELRALLRTPSPALAQCELTHIDRVEINIDRALAQHRAYAALLTRLGVKLTILDPLADYPDSCFVEDAVLAFPECFVLTSPGAASRQGEPAIIGDSLPGDRPILTLGLPGTIDGGDVLQVGKSVFVGLTSRTNAAGIDALRQAIAPFGYSVTAVPGEAALHLKTAVTAASNDCVLINPALIDRNVFAAFEQIECDPAEPFAGNCLRVGETLVMQAIHPRTAERLRAGGFAVESADVSEFAKAEAGLTCLSVLIPPYSGSAR
;
A
#
# COMPACT_ATOMS: atom_id res chain seq x y z
N MET A 1 -17.82 -15.99 12.08
CA MET A 1 -16.64 -15.62 11.28
C MET A 1 -16.09 -14.33 11.85
N SER A 2 -14.80 -14.17 12.03
CA SER A 2 -14.18 -13.01 12.69
C SER A 2 -14.40 -11.75 11.85
N GLU A 3 -15.06 -10.73 12.43
CA GLU A 3 -15.13 -9.37 11.87
C GLU A 3 -13.80 -8.62 12.05
N GLU A 4 -12.75 -9.31 12.45
CA GLU A 4 -11.48 -8.77 12.88
C GLU A 4 -10.62 -8.36 11.67
N LEU A 5 -10.20 -7.12 11.64
CA LEU A 5 -9.20 -6.64 10.69
C LEU A 5 -7.85 -7.31 10.98
N ARG A 6 -7.27 -7.94 9.97
CA ARG A 6 -5.95 -8.58 10.05
C ARG A 6 -4.94 -7.81 9.22
N ALA A 7 -3.66 -7.98 9.48
CA ALA A 7 -2.61 -7.50 8.62
C ALA A 7 -1.46 -8.48 8.52
N LEU A 8 -0.87 -8.51 7.32
CA LEU A 8 0.36 -9.23 7.04
C LEU A 8 1.49 -8.21 6.92
N LEU A 9 2.55 -8.43 7.67
CA LEU A 9 3.80 -7.66 7.63
C LEU A 9 4.96 -8.63 7.39
N ARG A 10 6.10 -8.10 6.98
CA ARG A 10 7.36 -8.87 6.95
C ARG A 10 8.46 -8.06 7.62
N THR A 11 9.22 -8.73 8.46
CA THR A 11 10.43 -8.15 9.07
C THR A 11 11.39 -7.69 7.96
N PRO A 12 11.95 -6.47 8.05
CA PRO A 12 12.92 -5.98 7.08
C PRO A 12 14.09 -6.92 6.87
N SER A 13 14.47 -7.11 5.61
CA SER A 13 15.65 -7.88 5.22
C SER A 13 16.93 -7.22 5.75
N PRO A 14 17.95 -7.99 6.16
CA PRO A 14 19.28 -7.45 6.40
C PRO A 14 19.88 -6.75 5.17
N ALA A 15 19.40 -7.11 3.98
CA ALA A 15 19.81 -6.51 2.69
C ALA A 15 18.99 -5.26 2.31
N LEU A 16 18.10 -4.73 3.16
CA LEU A 16 17.23 -3.58 2.84
C LEU A 16 18.00 -2.37 2.28
N ALA A 17 19.26 -2.16 2.67
CA ALA A 17 20.09 -1.10 2.10
C ALA A 17 20.38 -1.25 0.60
N GLN A 18 20.10 -2.43 0.02
CA GLN A 18 20.24 -2.75 -1.40
C GLN A 18 18.90 -2.70 -2.16
N CYS A 19 17.84 -2.17 -1.55
CA CYS A 19 16.51 -2.03 -2.15
C CYS A 19 16.55 -1.34 -3.51
N GLU A 20 15.52 -1.58 -4.33
CA GLU A 20 15.32 -0.86 -5.59
C GLU A 20 15.02 0.62 -5.34
N LEU A 21 15.66 1.51 -6.11
CA LEU A 21 15.39 2.94 -6.08
C LEU A 21 15.21 3.44 -7.51
N THR A 22 14.26 4.35 -7.71
CA THR A 22 13.90 4.88 -9.02
C THR A 22 14.02 6.40 -9.10
N HIS A 23 13.59 7.12 -8.08
CA HIS A 23 13.43 8.59 -8.11
C HIS A 23 14.34 9.35 -7.14
N ILE A 24 14.97 8.66 -6.18
CA ILE A 24 15.86 9.30 -5.20
C ILE A 24 17.26 8.69 -5.24
N ASP A 25 18.25 9.47 -4.84
CA ASP A 25 19.61 8.97 -4.66
C ASP A 25 19.69 8.04 -3.44
N ARG A 26 20.54 7.03 -3.55
CA ARG A 26 20.78 6.10 -2.45
C ARG A 26 21.48 6.79 -1.28
N VAL A 27 20.86 6.71 -0.14
CA VAL A 27 21.42 7.13 1.14
C VAL A 27 21.49 5.93 2.10
N GLU A 28 22.38 6.01 3.08
CA GLU A 28 22.57 4.92 4.04
C GLU A 28 21.29 4.68 4.86
N ILE A 29 20.81 3.43 4.85
CA ILE A 29 19.71 2.94 5.68
C ILE A 29 20.32 2.29 6.92
N ASN A 30 19.93 2.75 8.09
CA ASN A 30 20.31 2.12 9.36
C ASN A 30 19.33 0.96 9.64
N ILE A 31 19.82 -0.27 9.46
CA ILE A 31 19.00 -1.49 9.59
C ILE A 31 18.44 -1.66 11.00
N ASP A 32 19.25 -1.38 12.05
CA ASP A 32 18.78 -1.51 13.44
C ASP A 32 17.66 -0.53 13.74
N ARG A 33 17.74 0.70 13.20
CA ARG A 33 16.70 1.71 13.30
C ARG A 33 15.47 1.32 12.47
N ALA A 34 15.64 0.80 11.26
CA ALA A 34 14.54 0.30 10.44
C ALA A 34 13.79 -0.83 11.17
N LEU A 35 14.49 -1.78 11.77
CA LEU A 35 13.91 -2.84 12.60
C LEU A 35 13.17 -2.28 13.83
N ALA A 36 13.70 -1.24 14.48
CA ALA A 36 13.02 -0.59 15.60
C ALA A 36 11.74 0.13 15.16
N GLN A 37 11.79 0.86 14.03
CA GLN A 37 10.64 1.52 13.42
C GLN A 37 9.56 0.51 13.00
N HIS A 38 9.95 -0.59 12.37
CA HIS A 38 9.01 -1.67 11.99
C HIS A 38 8.29 -2.26 13.21
N ARG A 39 9.03 -2.54 14.31
CA ARG A 39 8.42 -3.02 15.57
C ARG A 39 7.44 -1.98 16.17
N ALA A 40 7.81 -0.69 16.14
CA ALA A 40 6.94 0.37 16.62
C ALA A 40 5.66 0.51 15.76
N TYR A 41 5.79 0.38 14.45
CA TYR A 41 4.67 0.35 13.52
C TYR A 41 3.75 -0.86 13.77
N ALA A 42 4.30 -2.05 13.93
CA ALA A 42 3.51 -3.25 14.28
C ALA A 42 2.77 -3.08 15.63
N ALA A 43 3.43 -2.52 16.64
CA ALA A 43 2.80 -2.23 17.94
C ALA A 43 1.67 -1.19 17.80
N LEU A 44 1.82 -0.18 16.94
CA LEU A 44 0.76 0.78 16.64
C LEU A 44 -0.45 0.10 16.02
N LEU A 45 -0.27 -0.74 14.99
CA LEU A 45 -1.36 -1.49 14.37
C LEU A 45 -2.09 -2.40 15.37
N THR A 46 -1.34 -3.09 16.24
CA THR A 46 -1.93 -3.91 17.31
C THR A 46 -2.77 -3.06 18.28
N ARG A 47 -2.29 -1.88 18.67
CA ARG A 47 -3.01 -0.93 19.53
C ARG A 47 -4.30 -0.43 18.87
N LEU A 48 -4.31 -0.32 17.55
CA LEU A 48 -5.48 0.03 16.72
C LEU A 48 -6.43 -1.18 16.49
N GLY A 49 -6.19 -2.33 17.14
CA GLY A 49 -7.06 -3.50 17.08
C GLY A 49 -6.82 -4.41 15.88
N VAL A 50 -5.71 -4.27 15.17
CA VAL A 50 -5.36 -5.14 14.03
C VAL A 50 -4.65 -6.39 14.54
N LYS A 51 -5.10 -7.56 14.08
CA LYS A 51 -4.41 -8.83 14.34
C LYS A 51 -3.30 -9.05 13.32
N LEU A 52 -2.07 -9.14 13.81
CA LEU A 52 -0.89 -9.21 12.95
C LEU A 52 -0.41 -10.65 12.70
N THR A 53 0.03 -10.88 11.46
CA THR A 53 0.94 -11.95 11.09
C THR A 53 2.22 -11.29 10.61
N ILE A 54 3.34 -11.54 11.29
CA ILE A 54 4.65 -10.98 10.93
C ILE A 54 5.52 -12.11 10.39
N LEU A 55 5.90 -12.00 9.14
CA LEU A 55 6.72 -12.99 8.45
C LEU A 55 8.22 -12.74 8.72
N ASP A 56 9.00 -13.81 8.62
CA ASP A 56 10.45 -13.75 8.70
C ASP A 56 11.05 -12.94 7.54
N PRO A 57 12.22 -12.31 7.74
CA PRO A 57 12.92 -11.60 6.68
C PRO A 57 13.36 -12.55 5.57
N LEU A 58 13.42 -12.05 4.33
CA LEU A 58 14.00 -12.77 3.20
C LEU A 58 15.34 -12.14 2.85
N ALA A 59 16.44 -12.89 3.05
CA ALA A 59 17.80 -12.38 2.86
C ALA A 59 18.06 -12.00 1.38
N ASP A 60 17.51 -12.77 0.44
CA ASP A 60 17.73 -12.59 -1.00
C ASP A 60 16.76 -11.57 -1.65
N TYR A 61 15.83 -11.01 -0.87
CA TYR A 61 14.84 -10.03 -1.33
C TYR A 61 14.91 -8.76 -0.46
N PRO A 62 15.74 -7.78 -0.85
CA PRO A 62 15.91 -6.53 -0.09
C PRO A 62 14.59 -5.80 0.17
N ASP A 63 13.68 -5.79 -0.80
CA ASP A 63 12.41 -5.05 -0.79
C ASP A 63 11.25 -5.82 -0.14
N SER A 64 11.47 -7.06 0.31
CA SER A 64 10.39 -7.97 0.74
C SER A 64 9.57 -7.51 1.94
N CYS A 65 10.03 -6.51 2.69
CA CYS A 65 9.23 -5.89 3.75
C CYS A 65 8.14 -4.95 3.21
N PHE A 66 8.21 -4.56 1.94
CA PHE A 66 7.18 -3.81 1.23
C PHE A 66 6.14 -4.75 0.66
N VAL A 67 5.47 -5.45 1.56
CA VAL A 67 4.55 -6.56 1.26
C VAL A 67 3.35 -6.12 0.41
N GLU A 68 3.00 -4.84 0.45
CA GLU A 68 1.89 -4.26 -0.32
C GLU A 68 2.03 -4.52 -1.81
N ASP A 69 3.27 -4.45 -2.35
CA ASP A 69 3.50 -4.58 -3.79
C ASP A 69 3.28 -6.01 -4.29
N ALA A 70 3.41 -7.00 -3.42
CA ALA A 70 3.33 -8.41 -3.78
C ALA A 70 1.91 -9.00 -3.74
N VAL A 71 0.97 -8.38 -2.99
CA VAL A 71 -0.39 -8.91 -2.82
C VAL A 71 -1.41 -7.84 -2.53
N LEU A 72 -2.58 -7.94 -3.18
CA LEU A 72 -3.75 -7.13 -2.90
C LEU A 72 -4.77 -7.97 -2.11
N ALA A 73 -5.38 -7.39 -1.09
CA ALA A 73 -6.37 -8.05 -0.26
C ALA A 73 -7.76 -7.40 -0.44
N PHE A 74 -8.65 -8.10 -1.12
CA PHE A 74 -10.05 -7.73 -1.22
C PHE A 74 -10.89 -8.56 -0.22
N PRO A 75 -12.08 -8.08 0.19
CA PRO A 75 -12.99 -8.88 1.02
C PRO A 75 -13.30 -10.26 0.43
N GLU A 76 -13.32 -10.40 -0.89
CA GLU A 76 -13.72 -11.62 -1.60
C GLU A 76 -12.55 -12.49 -2.06
N CYS A 77 -11.37 -11.90 -2.27
CA CYS A 77 -10.20 -12.63 -2.80
C CYS A 77 -8.87 -11.97 -2.41
N PHE A 78 -7.79 -12.73 -2.53
CA PHE A 78 -6.44 -12.18 -2.66
C PHE A 78 -6.04 -12.16 -4.13
N VAL A 79 -5.21 -11.19 -4.51
CA VAL A 79 -4.60 -11.13 -5.84
C VAL A 79 -3.10 -11.01 -5.66
N LEU A 80 -2.36 -12.07 -6.02
CA LEU A 80 -0.90 -12.00 -6.13
C LEU A 80 -0.57 -11.18 -7.36
N THR A 81 0.26 -10.18 -7.18
CA THR A 81 0.64 -9.24 -8.22
C THR A 81 1.73 -9.83 -9.14
N SER A 82 2.19 -9.03 -10.08
CA SER A 82 3.36 -9.30 -10.91
C SER A 82 4.24 -8.06 -10.87
N PRO A 83 5.14 -7.92 -9.86
CA PRO A 83 5.91 -6.70 -9.66
C PRO A 83 6.69 -6.26 -10.89
N GLY A 84 6.76 -4.93 -11.12
CA GLY A 84 7.48 -4.37 -12.26
C GLY A 84 8.99 -4.54 -12.18
N ALA A 85 9.56 -4.57 -10.97
CA ALA A 85 10.98 -4.84 -10.78
C ALA A 85 11.27 -6.35 -10.88
N ALA A 86 12.21 -6.74 -11.76
CA ALA A 86 12.56 -8.15 -11.97
C ALA A 86 13.07 -8.82 -10.70
N SER A 87 13.81 -8.11 -9.85
CA SER A 87 14.33 -8.56 -8.55
C SER A 87 13.23 -8.96 -7.57
N ARG A 88 12.00 -8.44 -7.74
CA ARG A 88 10.86 -8.66 -6.85
C ARG A 88 9.86 -9.70 -7.35
N GLN A 89 10.00 -10.20 -8.58
CA GLN A 89 8.99 -11.10 -9.19
C GLN A 89 8.80 -12.44 -8.46
N GLY A 90 9.75 -12.85 -7.63
CA GLY A 90 9.60 -14.03 -6.76
C GLY A 90 8.79 -13.81 -5.48
N GLU A 91 8.64 -12.55 -5.04
CA GLU A 91 7.99 -12.22 -3.76
C GLU A 91 6.52 -12.65 -3.68
N PRO A 92 5.67 -12.47 -4.74
CA PRO A 92 4.25 -12.84 -4.67
C PRO A 92 4.01 -14.33 -4.38
N ALA A 93 4.79 -15.23 -4.97
CA ALA A 93 4.66 -16.67 -4.70
C ALA A 93 4.99 -16.99 -3.24
N ILE A 94 6.07 -16.40 -2.71
CA ILE A 94 6.51 -16.61 -1.31
C ILE A 94 5.47 -16.08 -0.31
N ILE A 95 4.89 -14.91 -0.58
CA ILE A 95 3.88 -14.33 0.32
C ILE A 95 2.55 -15.08 0.24
N GLY A 96 2.23 -15.64 -0.93
CA GLY A 96 1.03 -16.42 -1.18
C GLY A 96 0.87 -17.60 -0.22
N ASP A 97 1.96 -18.28 0.11
CA ASP A 97 2.00 -19.41 1.06
C ASP A 97 1.64 -19.02 2.50
N SER A 98 1.70 -17.72 2.81
CA SER A 98 1.43 -17.17 4.14
C SER A 98 0.04 -16.53 4.27
N LEU A 99 -0.73 -16.49 3.18
CA LEU A 99 -2.07 -15.92 3.18
C LEU A 99 -3.06 -16.82 3.91
N PRO A 100 -4.08 -16.25 4.56
CA PRO A 100 -5.17 -17.05 5.12
C PRO A 100 -5.89 -17.84 4.01
N GLY A 101 -6.17 -19.11 4.28
CA GLY A 101 -6.91 -19.98 3.35
C GLY A 101 -8.43 -19.76 3.36
N ASP A 102 -8.90 -18.56 3.71
CA ASP A 102 -10.33 -18.26 3.89
C ASP A 102 -11.02 -17.73 2.62
N ARG A 103 -10.27 -17.41 1.58
CA ARG A 103 -10.77 -16.86 0.30
C ARG A 103 -9.88 -17.27 -0.87
N PRO A 104 -10.40 -17.20 -2.12
CA PRO A 104 -9.61 -17.51 -3.31
C PRO A 104 -8.37 -16.64 -3.44
N ILE A 105 -7.29 -17.22 -3.96
CA ILE A 105 -6.08 -16.52 -4.37
C ILE A 105 -6.05 -16.51 -5.90
N LEU A 106 -6.04 -15.33 -6.48
CA LEU A 106 -5.87 -15.09 -7.92
C LEU A 106 -4.42 -14.67 -8.16
N THR A 107 -3.85 -15.04 -9.32
CA THR A 107 -2.46 -14.71 -9.64
C THR A 107 -2.40 -13.96 -10.96
N LEU A 108 -1.75 -12.81 -10.95
CA LEU A 108 -1.40 -12.06 -12.17
C LEU A 108 0.00 -12.47 -12.63
N GLY A 109 0.30 -12.23 -13.90
CA GLY A 109 1.58 -12.64 -14.47
C GLY A 109 1.97 -11.85 -15.71
N LEU A 110 3.22 -12.04 -16.12
CA LEU A 110 3.78 -11.44 -17.32
C LEU A 110 2.97 -11.79 -18.57
N PRO A 111 2.88 -10.89 -19.58
CA PRO A 111 3.62 -9.63 -19.69
C PRO A 111 3.03 -8.46 -18.90
N GLY A 112 1.93 -8.67 -18.16
CA GLY A 112 1.37 -7.66 -17.29
C GLY A 112 2.23 -7.48 -16.04
N THR A 113 2.62 -6.23 -15.74
CA THR A 113 3.28 -5.88 -14.48
C THR A 113 2.39 -4.95 -13.67
N ILE A 114 2.37 -5.16 -12.35
CA ILE A 114 1.59 -4.34 -11.43
C ILE A 114 2.16 -4.46 -10.01
N ASP A 115 2.51 -3.33 -9.42
CA ASP A 115 2.86 -3.22 -8.01
C ASP A 115 1.61 -2.83 -7.20
N GLY A 116 1.44 -3.39 -6.02
CA GLY A 116 0.29 -3.05 -5.17
C GLY A 116 0.28 -1.60 -4.70
N GLY A 117 1.44 -0.94 -4.65
CA GLY A 117 1.57 0.50 -4.40
C GLY A 117 0.86 1.38 -5.44
N ASP A 118 0.64 0.87 -6.65
CA ASP A 118 -0.13 1.53 -7.69
C ASP A 118 -1.64 1.29 -7.60
N VAL A 119 -2.10 0.40 -6.73
CA VAL A 119 -3.51 0.01 -6.64
C VAL A 119 -4.18 0.67 -5.44
N LEU A 120 -5.02 1.67 -5.68
CA LEU A 120 -5.83 2.34 -4.68
C LEU A 120 -7.28 1.84 -4.76
N GLN A 121 -7.77 1.25 -3.68
CA GLN A 121 -9.17 0.86 -3.55
C GLN A 121 -9.94 1.87 -2.70
N VAL A 122 -11.06 2.36 -3.23
CA VAL A 122 -12.03 3.20 -2.51
C VAL A 122 -13.42 2.59 -2.72
N GLY A 123 -13.91 1.87 -1.74
CA GLY A 123 -15.15 1.08 -1.89
C GLY A 123 -15.01 0.01 -2.99
N LYS A 124 -15.88 0.05 -3.99
CA LYS A 124 -15.81 -0.81 -5.19
C LYS A 124 -15.10 -0.16 -6.38
N SER A 125 -14.58 1.04 -6.21
CA SER A 125 -13.76 1.70 -7.22
C SER A 125 -12.29 1.40 -6.96
N VAL A 126 -11.57 0.94 -7.97
CA VAL A 126 -10.14 0.67 -7.92
C VAL A 126 -9.45 1.56 -8.95
N PHE A 127 -8.55 2.38 -8.48
CA PHE A 127 -7.71 3.26 -9.30
C PHE A 127 -6.32 2.66 -9.39
N VAL A 128 -5.77 2.58 -10.60
CA VAL A 128 -4.46 1.94 -10.81
C VAL A 128 -3.54 2.89 -11.58
N GLY A 129 -2.43 3.23 -10.96
CA GLY A 129 -1.39 4.06 -11.57
C GLY A 129 -0.77 3.36 -12.78
N LEU A 130 -0.66 4.07 -13.89
CA LEU A 130 0.17 3.68 -15.03
C LEU A 130 1.55 4.32 -14.83
N THR A 131 2.49 3.55 -14.32
CA THR A 131 3.81 4.01 -13.87
C THR A 131 4.93 3.21 -14.51
N SER A 132 6.17 3.42 -14.09
CA SER A 132 7.31 2.57 -14.49
C SER A 132 7.21 1.13 -13.97
N ARG A 133 6.40 0.89 -12.92
CA ARG A 133 6.22 -0.41 -12.26
C ARG A 133 4.95 -1.14 -12.75
N THR A 134 3.95 -0.40 -13.20
CA THR A 134 2.65 -0.94 -13.59
C THR A 134 2.32 -0.57 -15.02
N ASN A 135 2.10 -1.56 -15.86
CA ASN A 135 1.77 -1.38 -17.27
C ASN A 135 0.27 -1.64 -17.57
N ALA A 136 -0.16 -1.25 -18.78
CA ALA A 136 -1.54 -1.43 -19.21
C ALA A 136 -2.02 -2.89 -19.17
N ALA A 137 -1.14 -3.84 -19.51
CA ALA A 137 -1.49 -5.26 -19.48
C ALA A 137 -1.73 -5.77 -18.04
N GLY A 138 -0.97 -5.28 -17.05
CA GLY A 138 -1.21 -5.57 -15.63
C GLY A 138 -2.53 -4.99 -15.13
N ILE A 139 -2.85 -3.75 -15.54
CA ILE A 139 -4.14 -3.11 -15.23
C ILE A 139 -5.31 -3.90 -15.82
N ASP A 140 -5.20 -4.35 -17.07
CA ASP A 140 -6.24 -5.16 -17.72
C ASP A 140 -6.38 -6.54 -17.07
N ALA A 141 -5.29 -7.16 -16.67
CA ALA A 141 -5.31 -8.43 -15.96
C ALA A 141 -6.02 -8.29 -14.58
N LEU A 142 -5.69 -7.24 -13.82
CA LEU A 142 -6.38 -6.96 -12.56
C LEU A 142 -7.88 -6.70 -12.79
N ARG A 143 -8.22 -5.88 -13.79
CA ARG A 143 -9.64 -5.59 -14.14
C ARG A 143 -10.42 -6.86 -14.38
N GLN A 144 -9.88 -7.79 -15.16
CA GLN A 144 -10.52 -9.08 -15.44
C GLN A 144 -10.64 -9.95 -14.18
N ALA A 145 -9.59 -9.99 -13.37
CA ALA A 145 -9.55 -10.81 -12.16
C ALA A 145 -10.61 -10.41 -11.12
N ILE A 146 -10.85 -9.09 -10.93
CA ILE A 146 -11.74 -8.60 -9.87
C ILE A 146 -13.14 -8.19 -10.38
N ALA A 147 -13.39 -8.17 -11.70
CA ALA A 147 -14.69 -7.89 -12.28
C ALA A 147 -15.82 -8.79 -11.75
N PRO A 148 -15.62 -10.12 -11.54
CA PRO A 148 -16.65 -10.99 -10.98
C PRO A 148 -17.14 -10.59 -9.59
N PHE A 149 -16.35 -9.79 -8.86
CA PHE A 149 -16.67 -9.29 -7.50
C PHE A 149 -17.29 -7.88 -7.53
N GLY A 150 -17.58 -7.35 -8.71
CA GLY A 150 -18.25 -6.05 -8.89
C GLY A 150 -17.34 -4.83 -8.70
N TYR A 151 -16.02 -4.98 -8.82
CA TYR A 151 -15.09 -3.87 -8.83
C TYR A 151 -14.98 -3.22 -10.20
N SER A 152 -14.91 -1.88 -10.22
CA SER A 152 -14.54 -1.10 -11.40
C SER A 152 -13.06 -0.69 -11.33
N VAL A 153 -12.34 -0.78 -12.45
CA VAL A 153 -10.91 -0.42 -12.51
C VAL A 153 -10.71 0.75 -13.46
N THR A 154 -10.16 1.84 -12.94
CA THR A 154 -9.80 3.05 -13.67
C THR A 154 -8.26 3.17 -13.72
N ALA A 155 -7.70 3.23 -14.93
CA ALA A 155 -6.28 3.54 -15.10
C ALA A 155 -6.05 5.04 -14.87
N VAL A 156 -5.01 5.37 -14.12
CA VAL A 156 -4.63 6.73 -13.77
C VAL A 156 -3.24 7.01 -14.31
N PRO A 157 -3.06 7.96 -15.24
CA PRO A 157 -1.73 8.37 -15.67
C PRO A 157 -0.94 8.93 -14.49
N GLY A 158 0.27 8.46 -14.28
CA GLY A 158 1.10 8.91 -13.16
C GLY A 158 2.56 8.55 -13.35
N GLU A 159 3.34 9.50 -13.89
CA GLU A 159 4.80 9.36 -14.02
C GLU A 159 5.57 10.18 -12.99
N ALA A 160 4.87 10.99 -12.17
CA ALA A 160 5.49 11.95 -11.26
C ALA A 160 5.95 11.35 -9.93
N ALA A 161 5.59 10.09 -9.64
CA ALA A 161 5.95 9.39 -8.41
C ALA A 161 6.18 7.90 -8.69
N LEU A 162 6.84 7.20 -7.77
CA LEU A 162 7.09 5.77 -7.89
C LEU A 162 5.79 4.97 -8.03
N HIS A 163 4.82 5.27 -7.16
CA HIS A 163 3.51 4.61 -7.12
C HIS A 163 2.37 5.62 -6.97
N LEU A 164 1.17 5.25 -7.41
CA LEU A 164 -0.05 6.04 -7.24
C LEU A 164 -0.28 6.45 -5.78
N LYS A 165 -0.07 5.52 -4.84
CA LYS A 165 -0.29 5.78 -3.40
C LYS A 165 0.74 6.72 -2.77
N THR A 166 1.77 7.12 -3.48
CA THR A 166 2.61 8.26 -3.08
C THR A 166 1.85 9.58 -3.20
N ALA A 167 0.96 9.68 -4.19
CA ALA A 167 0.21 10.91 -4.51
C ALA A 167 -1.19 10.96 -3.91
N VAL A 168 -1.84 9.79 -3.71
CA VAL A 168 -3.23 9.73 -3.24
C VAL A 168 -3.50 8.44 -2.48
N THR A 169 -4.19 8.55 -1.34
CA THR A 169 -4.68 7.40 -0.55
C THR A 169 -6.10 7.65 -0.05
N ALA A 170 -6.82 6.58 0.28
CA ALA A 170 -8.17 6.68 0.82
C ALA A 170 -8.14 7.12 2.29
N ALA A 171 -8.80 8.22 2.61
CA ALA A 171 -9.05 8.64 3.99
C ALA A 171 -10.34 8.03 4.54
N SER A 172 -11.36 7.85 3.69
CA SER A 172 -12.59 7.13 4.01
C SER A 172 -13.12 6.40 2.76
N ASN A 173 -14.37 5.95 2.75
CA ASN A 173 -15.00 5.35 1.56
C ASN A 173 -15.41 6.40 0.51
N ASP A 174 -15.43 7.67 0.88
CA ASP A 174 -15.88 8.82 0.10
C ASP A 174 -14.93 10.01 0.13
N CYS A 175 -13.78 9.87 0.81
CA CYS A 175 -12.77 10.91 0.92
C CYS A 175 -11.37 10.37 0.62
N VAL A 176 -10.56 11.15 -0.11
CA VAL A 176 -9.16 10.86 -0.39
C VAL A 176 -8.25 11.96 0.15
N LEU A 177 -7.08 11.56 0.66
CA LEU A 177 -5.95 12.46 0.85
C LEU A 177 -5.19 12.50 -0.48
N ILE A 178 -4.93 13.69 -1.02
CA ILE A 178 -4.35 13.85 -2.37
C ILE A 178 -3.29 14.94 -2.42
N ASN A 179 -2.23 14.71 -3.19
CA ASN A 179 -1.28 15.74 -3.57
C ASN A 179 -1.53 16.17 -5.03
N PRO A 180 -2.19 17.30 -5.27
CA PRO A 180 -2.53 17.76 -6.62
C PRO A 180 -1.31 18.19 -7.46
N ALA A 181 -0.12 18.29 -6.87
CA ALA A 181 1.12 18.54 -7.61
C ALA A 181 1.66 17.26 -8.30
N LEU A 182 1.24 16.08 -7.84
CA LEU A 182 1.71 14.79 -8.36
C LEU A 182 0.68 14.07 -9.22
N ILE A 183 -0.62 14.45 -9.14
CA ILE A 183 -1.69 13.77 -9.83
C ILE A 183 -2.84 14.70 -10.20
N ASP A 184 -3.53 14.44 -11.31
CA ASP A 184 -4.74 15.17 -11.67
C ASP A 184 -5.89 14.86 -10.70
N ARG A 185 -6.24 15.83 -9.89
CA ARG A 185 -7.32 15.73 -8.91
C ARG A 185 -8.69 15.42 -9.52
N ASN A 186 -8.91 15.77 -10.81
CA ASN A 186 -10.19 15.53 -11.47
C ASN A 186 -10.52 14.04 -11.62
N VAL A 187 -9.51 13.17 -11.63
CA VAL A 187 -9.71 11.71 -11.61
C VAL A 187 -10.49 11.27 -10.38
N PHE A 188 -10.37 12.02 -9.27
CA PHE A 188 -10.99 11.73 -7.98
C PHE A 188 -12.15 12.70 -7.66
N ALA A 189 -12.74 13.35 -8.68
CA ALA A 189 -13.80 14.36 -8.50
C ALA A 189 -15.09 13.80 -7.85
N ALA A 190 -15.29 12.49 -7.86
CA ALA A 190 -16.42 11.82 -7.20
C ALA A 190 -16.25 11.69 -5.68
N PHE A 191 -15.08 12.01 -5.14
CA PHE A 191 -14.73 11.90 -3.72
C PHE A 191 -14.48 13.27 -3.12
N GLU A 192 -14.71 13.38 -1.82
CA GLU A 192 -14.16 14.50 -1.04
C GLU A 192 -12.63 14.43 -1.09
N GLN A 193 -11.98 15.59 -1.11
CA GLN A 193 -10.54 15.66 -1.27
C GLN A 193 -9.93 16.54 -0.17
N ILE A 194 -9.03 15.95 0.61
CA ILE A 194 -8.16 16.69 1.52
C ILE A 194 -6.79 16.78 0.84
N GLU A 195 -6.36 18.02 0.58
CA GLU A 195 -5.06 18.23 -0.05
C GLU A 195 -3.94 18.21 0.98
N CYS A 196 -2.83 17.54 0.61
CA CYS A 196 -1.59 17.60 1.36
C CYS A 196 -1.12 19.04 1.57
N ASP A 197 -0.38 19.29 2.63
CA ASP A 197 0.27 20.61 2.78
C ASP A 197 1.37 20.76 1.69
N PRO A 198 1.41 21.88 0.95
CA PRO A 198 2.40 22.09 -0.10
C PRO A 198 3.86 22.00 0.35
N ALA A 199 4.14 22.20 1.65
CA ALA A 199 5.48 22.03 2.21
C ALA A 199 5.82 20.56 2.53
N GLU A 200 4.87 19.62 2.33
CA GLU A 200 5.00 18.19 2.60
C GLU A 200 4.66 17.36 1.34
N PRO A 201 5.46 17.43 0.28
CA PRO A 201 5.11 16.92 -1.04
C PRO A 201 4.87 15.39 -1.10
N PHE A 202 5.38 14.63 -0.13
CA PHE A 202 5.21 13.18 -0.06
C PHE A 202 4.18 12.73 0.98
N ALA A 203 3.37 13.66 1.49
CA ALA A 203 2.36 13.38 2.51
C ALA A 203 1.08 12.70 1.95
N GLY A 204 0.99 12.39 0.66
CA GLY A 204 -0.16 11.72 0.05
C GLY A 204 -0.37 10.28 0.51
N ASN A 205 0.63 9.68 1.16
CA ASN A 205 0.57 8.32 1.67
C ASN A 205 0.16 8.29 3.14
N CYS A 206 -1.08 7.91 3.42
CA CYS A 206 -1.55 7.56 4.76
C CYS A 206 -2.16 6.15 4.75
N LEU A 207 -2.13 5.47 5.90
CA LEU A 207 -2.75 4.16 6.08
C LEU A 207 -4.05 4.31 6.88
N ARG A 208 -5.16 3.86 6.31
CA ARG A 208 -6.44 3.82 7.01
C ARG A 208 -6.60 2.50 7.78
N VAL A 209 -6.80 2.59 9.10
CA VAL A 209 -7.06 1.46 9.98
C VAL A 209 -8.40 1.70 10.68
N GLY A 210 -9.47 1.08 10.19
CA GLY A 210 -10.82 1.39 10.67
C GLY A 210 -11.17 2.86 10.42
N GLU A 211 -11.45 3.60 11.49
CA GLU A 211 -11.75 5.03 11.46
C GLU A 211 -10.52 5.92 11.77
N THR A 212 -9.35 5.31 11.99
CA THR A 212 -8.12 6.02 12.29
C THR A 212 -7.21 6.05 11.07
N LEU A 213 -6.64 7.20 10.77
CA LEU A 213 -5.59 7.36 9.77
C LEU A 213 -4.22 7.34 10.46
N VAL A 214 -3.28 6.59 9.89
CA VAL A 214 -1.88 6.63 10.33
C VAL A 214 -1.10 7.44 9.32
N MET A 215 -0.38 8.46 9.81
CA MET A 215 0.41 9.38 9.02
C MET A 215 1.89 9.25 9.36
N GLN A 216 2.79 9.46 8.41
CA GLN A 216 4.22 9.54 8.73
C GLN A 216 4.47 10.74 9.65
N ALA A 217 5.27 10.54 10.70
CA ALA A 217 5.55 11.57 11.71
C ALA A 217 6.24 12.82 11.15
N ILE A 218 6.85 12.70 9.96
CA ILE A 218 7.50 13.84 9.26
C ILE A 218 6.52 14.76 8.53
N HIS A 219 5.20 14.43 8.52
CA HIS A 219 4.16 15.21 7.83
C HIS A 219 3.12 15.79 8.83
N PRO A 220 3.54 16.62 9.81
CA PRO A 220 2.64 17.10 10.86
C PRO A 220 1.56 18.06 10.33
N ARG A 221 1.86 18.85 9.27
CA ARG A 221 0.91 19.83 8.73
C ARG A 221 -0.23 19.15 7.98
N THR A 222 0.07 18.11 7.22
CA THR A 222 -0.96 17.30 6.55
C THR A 222 -1.79 16.52 7.58
N ALA A 223 -1.17 16.02 8.64
CA ALA A 223 -1.88 15.39 9.74
C ALA A 223 -2.89 16.36 10.41
N GLU A 224 -2.53 17.64 10.59
CA GLU A 224 -3.44 18.67 11.10
C GLU A 224 -4.62 18.93 10.13
N ARG A 225 -4.38 18.93 8.81
CA ARG A 225 -5.46 19.07 7.81
C ARG A 225 -6.45 17.91 7.89
N LEU A 226 -5.95 16.69 8.06
CA LEU A 226 -6.79 15.50 8.25
C LEU A 226 -7.62 15.60 9.54
N ARG A 227 -7.02 16.06 10.66
CA ARG A 227 -7.75 16.29 11.92
C ARG A 227 -8.81 17.38 11.77
N ALA A 228 -8.49 18.46 11.06
CA ALA A 228 -9.45 19.52 10.75
C ALA A 228 -10.62 19.02 9.88
N GLY A 229 -10.37 18.00 9.03
CA GLY A 229 -11.38 17.28 8.28
C GLY A 229 -12.17 16.26 9.10
N GLY A 230 -11.94 16.18 10.42
CA GLY A 230 -12.70 15.30 11.32
C GLY A 230 -12.12 13.91 11.52
N PHE A 231 -10.94 13.58 10.96
CA PHE A 231 -10.32 12.28 11.11
C PHE A 231 -9.52 12.13 12.41
N ALA A 232 -9.59 10.97 13.03
CA ALA A 232 -8.61 10.57 14.03
C ALA A 232 -7.29 10.25 13.35
N VAL A 233 -6.19 10.87 13.80
CA VAL A 233 -4.87 10.72 13.17
C VAL A 233 -3.82 10.34 14.20
N GLU A 234 -3.23 9.16 14.02
CA GLU A 234 -2.04 8.66 14.68
C GLU A 234 -0.79 8.93 13.82
N SER A 235 0.38 8.87 14.43
CA SER A 235 1.64 9.08 13.72
C SER A 235 2.60 7.92 13.92
N ALA A 236 3.36 7.59 12.86
CA ALA A 236 4.41 6.59 12.90
C ALA A 236 5.71 7.13 12.29
N ASP A 237 6.85 6.86 12.93
CA ASP A 237 8.17 7.13 12.36
C ASP A 237 8.59 5.94 11.49
N VAL A 238 8.66 6.16 10.19
CA VAL A 238 9.15 5.21 9.18
C VAL A 238 10.24 5.84 8.32
N SER A 239 11.01 6.75 8.90
CA SER A 239 12.00 7.56 8.19
C SER A 239 13.13 6.75 7.54
N GLU A 240 13.49 5.57 8.07
CA GLU A 240 14.45 4.69 7.41
C GLU A 240 13.87 4.06 6.12
N PHE A 241 12.57 3.76 6.12
CA PHE A 241 11.88 3.24 4.93
C PHE A 241 11.63 4.31 3.87
N ALA A 242 11.48 5.58 4.27
CA ALA A 242 11.41 6.69 3.33
C ALA A 242 12.69 6.82 2.47
N LYS A 243 13.85 6.39 2.98
CA LYS A 243 15.10 6.31 2.21
C LYS A 243 15.09 5.19 1.17
N ALA A 244 14.11 4.29 1.23
CA ALA A 244 13.82 3.24 0.26
C ALA A 244 12.57 3.57 -0.59
N GLU A 245 12.23 4.84 -0.75
CA GLU A 245 11.04 5.34 -1.47
C GLU A 245 9.70 4.81 -0.92
N ALA A 246 9.69 4.25 0.31
CA ALA A 246 8.51 3.61 0.87
C ALA A 246 7.70 4.54 1.78
N GLY A 247 6.37 4.36 1.71
CA GLY A 247 5.41 4.95 2.62
C GLY A 247 4.90 3.96 3.67
N LEU A 248 3.91 4.39 4.44
CA LEU A 248 3.28 3.56 5.48
C LEU A 248 2.52 2.37 4.89
N THR A 249 1.83 2.58 3.76
CA THR A 249 1.03 1.53 3.14
C THR A 249 1.89 0.37 2.67
N CYS A 250 3.13 0.63 2.24
CA CYS A 250 4.05 -0.38 1.74
C CYS A 250 4.37 -1.48 2.76
N LEU A 251 4.35 -1.13 4.07
CA LEU A 251 4.82 -1.99 5.16
C LEU A 251 3.81 -3.05 5.61
N SER A 252 2.57 -3.00 5.13
CA SER A 252 1.54 -3.96 5.53
C SER A 252 0.49 -4.18 4.45
N VAL A 253 -0.06 -5.39 4.43
CA VAL A 253 -1.30 -5.70 3.71
C VAL A 253 -2.41 -5.81 4.72
N LEU A 254 -3.31 -4.83 4.75
CA LEU A 254 -4.51 -4.89 5.56
C LEU A 254 -5.49 -5.89 4.92
N ILE A 255 -5.90 -6.90 5.68
CA ILE A 255 -6.78 -7.98 5.22
C ILE A 255 -8.16 -7.74 5.83
N PRO A 256 -9.12 -7.24 5.03
CA PRO A 256 -10.48 -7.01 5.52
C PRO A 256 -11.16 -8.33 5.88
N PRO A 257 -12.22 -8.30 6.71
CA PRO A 257 -13.07 -9.45 6.94
C PRO A 257 -13.56 -10.07 5.62
N TYR A 258 -13.64 -11.41 5.59
CA TYR A 258 -14.15 -12.10 4.40
C TYR A 258 -15.64 -11.82 4.20
N SER A 259 -16.01 -11.34 3.03
CA SER A 259 -17.41 -11.04 2.67
C SER A 259 -17.96 -11.96 1.58
N GLY A 260 -17.31 -13.10 1.33
CA GLY A 260 -17.84 -14.08 0.40
C GLY A 260 -19.21 -14.59 0.85
N SER A 261 -20.22 -14.46 0.01
CA SER A 261 -21.50 -15.13 0.21
C SER A 261 -21.24 -16.63 0.23
N ALA A 262 -21.65 -17.30 1.28
CA ALA A 262 -21.86 -18.75 1.21
C ALA A 262 -22.73 -19.02 -0.03
N ARG A 263 -22.15 -19.66 -1.04
CA ARG A 263 -22.89 -20.20 -2.17
C ARG A 263 -23.65 -21.43 -1.70
#